data_956429098820c1e6c9460474936dabe7
#
_entry.id   956429098820c1e6c9460474936dabe7
#
_cell.length_a   1.000
_cell.length_b   1.000
_cell.length_c   1.000
_cell.angle_alpha   90.00
_cell.angle_beta   90.00
_cell.angle_gamma   90.00
#
_symmetry.space_group_name_H-M   'P 1'
#
loop_
_entity.id
_entity.type
_entity.pdbx_description
1 polymer ?
#
loop_
_entity_poly.entity_id
_entity_poly.type
_entity_poly.pdbx_seq_one_letter_code
_entity_poly.pdbx_strand_id
1 'polypeptide(L)'
;MNYNRLETSLIDVIKEEQAKLGYMKEKISLYYPLSSLNHFFGSETDAAGMMEILKDFPSYIEEKFGEVAVSHRGDRFCFTVSEKASEYVHNNMKENEFIKTLIELVGRHGCTIDEIKELFHSYSDK
;
A
#
# COMPACT_ATOMS: atom_id res chain seq x y z
N MET A 1 11.61 7.52 -13.21
CA MET A 1 11.77 7.41 -11.74
C MET A 1 11.04 6.20 -11.21
N ASN A 2 11.69 5.43 -10.36
CA ASN A 2 11.09 4.23 -9.79
C ASN A 2 10.36 4.56 -8.49
N TYR A 3 9.04 4.45 -8.47
CA TYR A 3 8.19 4.77 -7.33
C TYR A 3 7.83 3.56 -6.45
N ASN A 4 8.42 2.39 -6.72
CA ASN A 4 8.03 1.15 -6.03
C ASN A 4 8.17 1.21 -4.50
N ARG A 5 9.24 1.80 -3.99
CA ARG A 5 9.46 1.92 -2.55
C ARG A 5 8.45 2.84 -1.88
N LEU A 6 8.13 3.96 -2.54
CA LEU A 6 7.11 4.89 -2.04
C LEU A 6 5.73 4.23 -2.07
N GLU A 7 5.38 3.56 -3.15
CA GLU A 7 4.12 2.83 -3.28
C GLU A 7 3.98 1.78 -2.17
N THR A 8 5.01 0.97 -1.94
CA THR A 8 5.01 -0.05 -0.89
C THR A 8 4.85 0.57 0.49
N SER A 9 5.54 1.67 0.76
CA SER A 9 5.44 2.37 2.03
C SER A 9 4.03 2.92 2.26
N LEU A 10 3.41 3.53 1.25
CA LEU A 10 2.03 4.04 1.34
C LEU A 10 1.06 2.89 1.63
N ILE A 11 1.20 1.78 0.96
CA ILE A 11 0.38 0.58 1.19
C ILE A 11 0.52 0.11 2.63
N ASP A 12 1.74 0.01 3.13
CA ASP A 12 2.02 -0.45 4.50
C ASP A 12 1.41 0.49 5.55
N VAL A 13 1.52 1.80 5.36
CA VAL A 13 0.94 2.79 6.27
C VAL A 13 -0.59 2.70 6.27
N ILE A 14 -1.21 2.55 5.10
CA ILE A 14 -2.66 2.39 4.98
C ILE A 14 -3.10 1.10 5.68
N LYS A 15 -2.36 0.01 5.53
CA LYS A 15 -2.63 -1.25 6.24
C LYS A 15 -2.61 -1.07 7.76
N GLU A 16 -1.62 -0.36 8.28
CA GLU A 16 -1.52 -0.07 9.70
C GLU A 16 -2.72 0.73 10.20
N GLU A 17 -3.13 1.75 9.46
CA GLU A 17 -4.29 2.56 9.82
C GLU A 17 -5.57 1.73 9.80
N GLN A 18 -5.75 0.86 8.82
CA GLN A 18 -6.90 -0.02 8.76
C GLN A 18 -6.92 -1.04 9.90
N ALA A 19 -5.76 -1.53 10.30
CA ALA A 19 -5.65 -2.46 11.43
C ALA A 19 -6.05 -1.80 12.76
N LYS A 20 -5.77 -0.51 12.92
CA LYS A 20 -6.08 0.26 14.14
C LYS A 20 -7.51 0.80 14.16
N LEU A 21 -7.98 1.32 13.04
CA LEU A 21 -9.20 2.13 12.96
C LEU A 21 -10.31 1.48 12.11
N GLY A 22 -10.02 0.35 11.46
CA GLY A 22 -10.94 -0.29 10.54
C GLY A 22 -10.88 0.33 9.15
N TYR A 23 -11.75 -0.13 8.26
CA TYR A 23 -11.80 0.36 6.89
C TYR A 23 -12.25 1.83 6.84
N MET A 24 -11.43 2.68 6.25
CA MET A 24 -11.68 4.11 6.17
C MET A 24 -12.27 4.49 4.82
N LYS A 25 -13.44 5.14 4.85
CA LYS A 25 -14.15 5.59 3.65
C LYS A 25 -13.91 7.06 3.29
N GLU A 26 -12.98 7.70 3.98
CA GLU A 26 -12.68 9.10 3.80
C GLU A 26 -11.29 9.31 3.23
N LYS A 27 -11.00 10.51 2.78
CA LYS A 27 -9.64 10.90 2.40
C LYS A 27 -8.75 10.85 3.63
N ILE A 28 -7.56 10.30 3.47
CA ILE A 28 -6.54 10.28 4.53
C ILE A 28 -5.29 10.98 4.05
N SER A 29 -4.61 11.64 4.97
CA SER A 29 -3.36 12.33 4.71
C SER A 29 -2.21 11.57 5.37
N LEU A 30 -1.20 11.25 4.58
CA LEU A 30 -0.02 10.53 5.02
C LEU A 30 1.19 11.46 4.93
N TYR A 31 1.98 11.52 5.98
CA TYR A 31 3.09 12.47 6.09
C TYR A 31 4.44 11.77 6.06
N TYR A 32 5.34 12.32 5.27
CA TYR A 32 6.70 11.81 5.13
C TYR A 32 7.71 12.95 5.27
N PRO A 33 8.79 12.77 6.04
CA PRO A 33 9.89 13.73 6.03
C PRO A 33 10.70 13.59 4.73
N LEU A 34 11.32 14.67 4.30
CA LEU A 34 12.17 14.71 3.11
C LEU A 34 13.26 13.63 3.15
N SER A 35 13.83 13.37 4.32
CA SER A 35 14.88 12.36 4.49
C SER A 35 14.41 10.96 4.11
N SER A 36 13.17 10.59 4.46
CA SER A 36 12.59 9.29 4.10
C SER A 36 12.39 9.18 2.59
N LEU A 37 11.89 10.23 1.96
CA LEU A 37 11.69 10.26 0.51
C LEU A 37 13.00 10.17 -0.24
N ASN A 38 14.03 10.90 0.21
CA ASN A 38 15.37 10.78 -0.36
C ASN A 38 15.92 9.35 -0.23
N HIS A 39 15.65 8.70 0.88
CA HIS A 39 16.05 7.31 1.07
C HIS A 39 15.37 6.38 0.06
N PHE A 40 14.06 6.54 -0.16
CA PHE A 40 13.31 5.72 -1.11
C PHE A 40 13.84 5.84 -2.54
N PHE A 41 14.24 7.03 -2.95
CA PHE A 41 14.70 7.28 -4.31
C PHE A 41 16.22 7.22 -4.47
N GLY A 42 16.96 7.05 -3.38
CA GLY A 42 18.42 7.10 -3.42
C GLY A 42 18.94 8.47 -3.84
N SER A 43 18.23 9.53 -3.44
CA SER A 43 18.53 10.92 -3.81
C SER A 43 18.96 11.74 -2.59
N GLU A 44 19.50 12.93 -2.84
CA GLU A 44 19.92 13.88 -1.79
C GLU A 44 19.43 15.28 -2.16
N THR A 45 18.16 15.39 -2.55
CA THR A 45 17.61 16.66 -3.02
C THR A 45 16.92 17.44 -1.88
N ASP A 46 16.71 18.75 -2.12
CA ASP A 46 15.89 19.58 -1.23
C ASP A 46 14.39 19.38 -1.53
N ALA A 47 13.54 20.13 -0.81
CA ALA A 47 12.09 20.01 -0.96
C ALA A 47 11.62 20.34 -2.38
N ALA A 48 12.18 21.36 -3.01
CA ALA A 48 11.83 21.75 -4.38
C ALA A 48 12.21 20.64 -5.37
N GLY A 49 13.39 20.07 -5.23
CA GLY A 49 13.84 18.95 -6.06
C GLY A 49 12.99 17.70 -5.83
N MET A 50 12.57 17.45 -4.61
CA MET A 50 11.69 16.31 -4.30
C MET A 50 10.31 16.48 -4.95
N MET A 51 9.75 17.69 -4.95
CA MET A 51 8.48 17.94 -5.65
C MET A 51 8.60 17.67 -7.15
N GLU A 52 9.75 17.95 -7.74
CA GLU A 52 10.02 17.64 -9.14
C GLU A 52 10.10 16.12 -9.37
N ILE A 53 10.71 15.37 -8.46
CA ILE A 53 10.74 13.90 -8.51
C ILE A 53 9.32 13.33 -8.40
N LEU A 54 8.48 13.90 -7.54
CA LEU A 54 7.12 13.42 -7.28
C LEU A 54 6.10 13.89 -8.31
N LYS A 55 6.49 14.71 -9.25
CA LYS A 55 5.61 15.32 -10.27
C LYS A 55 4.72 14.31 -11.00
N ASP A 56 5.27 13.17 -11.39
CA ASP A 56 4.56 12.14 -12.14
C ASP A 56 3.96 11.04 -11.27
N PHE A 57 4.19 11.10 -9.96
CA PHE A 57 3.68 10.06 -9.04
C PHE A 57 2.16 9.94 -9.03
N PRO A 58 1.38 11.04 -8.96
CA PRO A 58 -0.08 10.93 -9.01
C PRO A 58 -0.60 10.17 -10.23
N SER A 59 -0.02 10.41 -11.40
CA SER A 59 -0.40 9.70 -12.64
C SER A 59 0.01 8.22 -12.58
N TYR A 60 1.17 7.94 -12.01
CA TYR A 60 1.68 6.58 -11.85
C TYR A 60 0.75 5.72 -10.99
N ILE A 61 0.24 6.27 -9.90
CA ILE A 61 -0.54 5.52 -8.90
C ILE A 61 -2.06 5.60 -9.13
N GLU A 62 -2.52 6.41 -10.06
CA GLU A 62 -3.94 6.69 -10.29
C GLU A 62 -4.77 5.44 -10.52
N GLU A 63 -4.25 4.48 -11.28
CA GLU A 63 -4.94 3.24 -11.59
C GLU A 63 -5.28 2.44 -10.34
N LYS A 64 -4.40 2.46 -9.35
CA LYS A 64 -4.57 1.72 -8.09
C LYS A 64 -5.27 2.53 -7.01
N PHE A 65 -4.84 3.77 -6.80
CA PHE A 65 -5.28 4.61 -5.69
C PHE A 65 -6.31 5.67 -6.07
N GLY A 66 -6.55 5.88 -7.37
CA GLY A 66 -7.36 6.99 -7.82
C GLY A 66 -6.60 8.30 -7.63
N GLU A 67 -7.30 9.37 -7.32
CA GLU A 67 -6.71 10.68 -7.15
C GLU A 67 -5.82 10.75 -5.92
N VAL A 68 -4.56 11.15 -6.11
CA VAL A 68 -3.61 11.38 -5.03
C VAL A 68 -3.08 12.81 -5.17
N ALA A 69 -3.15 13.59 -4.10
CA ALA A 69 -2.61 14.94 -4.04
C ALA A 69 -1.30 14.93 -3.26
N VAL A 70 -0.29 15.58 -3.79
CA VAL A 70 1.02 15.72 -3.14
C VAL A 70 1.25 17.19 -2.82
N SER A 71 1.58 17.49 -1.57
CA SER A 71 1.95 18.84 -1.14
C SER A 71 3.09 18.76 -0.13
N HIS A 72 3.67 19.90 0.21
CA HIS A 72 4.71 19.94 1.23
C HIS A 72 4.69 21.25 1.99
N ARG A 73 5.20 21.20 3.21
CA ARG A 73 5.41 22.38 4.05
C ARG A 73 6.80 22.26 4.66
N GLY A 74 7.75 23.04 4.13
CA GLY A 74 9.15 22.83 4.45
C GLY A 74 9.60 21.45 3.97
N ASP A 75 10.22 20.69 4.85
CA ASP A 75 10.71 19.33 4.55
C ASP A 75 9.67 18.23 4.88
N ARG A 76 8.45 18.60 5.20
CA ARG A 76 7.37 17.64 5.49
C ARG A 76 6.45 17.53 4.28
N PHE A 77 6.35 16.32 3.74
CA PHE A 77 5.51 16.03 2.57
C PHE A 77 4.21 15.36 3.00
N CYS A 78 3.13 15.71 2.31
CA CYS A 78 1.80 15.19 2.58
C CYS A 78 1.25 14.53 1.33
N PHE A 79 0.82 13.27 1.45
CA PHE A 79 0.13 12.53 0.40
C PHE A 79 -1.32 12.36 0.85
N THR A 80 -2.24 13.00 0.15
CA THR A 80 -3.67 12.86 0.42
C THR A 80 -4.25 11.84 -0.54
N VAL A 81 -4.75 10.73 0.00
CA VAL A 81 -5.31 9.63 -0.79
C VAL A 81 -6.81 9.52 -0.54
N SER A 82 -7.52 8.99 -1.55
CA SER A 82 -8.97 8.86 -1.51
C SER A 82 -9.41 7.49 -0.97
N GLU A 83 -10.72 7.31 -0.85
CA GLU A 83 -11.31 6.02 -0.50
C GLU A 83 -10.85 4.89 -1.43
N LYS A 84 -10.62 5.18 -2.71
CA LYS A 84 -10.15 4.18 -3.67
C LYS A 84 -8.83 3.54 -3.24
N ALA A 85 -7.92 4.33 -2.66
CA ALA A 85 -6.66 3.81 -2.12
C ALA A 85 -6.91 2.85 -0.95
N SER A 86 -7.80 3.22 -0.04
CA SER A 86 -8.18 2.36 1.10
C SER A 86 -8.82 1.07 0.63
N GLU A 87 -9.68 1.14 -0.36
CA GLU A 87 -10.33 -0.03 -0.97
C GLU A 87 -9.30 -0.97 -1.62
N TYR A 88 -8.38 -0.40 -2.38
CA TYR A 88 -7.32 -1.18 -3.02
C TYR A 88 -6.48 -1.96 -1.99
N VAL A 89 -6.06 -1.29 -0.93
CA VAL A 89 -5.26 -1.92 0.13
C VAL A 89 -6.08 -2.97 0.88
N HIS A 90 -7.33 -2.69 1.19
CA HIS A 90 -8.22 -3.63 1.88
C HIS A 90 -8.40 -4.93 1.08
N ASN A 91 -8.63 -4.82 -0.22
CA ASN A 91 -8.82 -5.97 -1.09
C ASN A 91 -7.54 -6.81 -1.21
N ASN A 92 -6.39 -6.16 -1.36
CA ASN A 92 -5.10 -6.85 -1.43
C ASN A 92 -4.72 -7.52 -0.11
N MET A 93 -5.11 -6.92 1.02
CA MET A 93 -4.86 -7.50 2.34
C MET A 93 -5.57 -8.83 2.52
N LYS A 94 -6.81 -8.94 2.05
CA LYS A 94 -7.57 -10.20 2.10
C LYS A 94 -6.88 -11.31 1.31
N GLU A 95 -6.40 -11.01 0.11
CA GLU A 95 -5.67 -11.97 -0.71
C GLU A 95 -4.38 -12.43 -0.03
N ASN A 96 -3.63 -11.52 0.54
CA ASN A 96 -2.38 -11.82 1.23
C ASN A 96 -2.61 -12.68 2.47
N GLU A 97 -3.64 -12.42 3.25
CA GLU A 97 -4.01 -13.23 4.41
C GLU A 97 -4.40 -14.65 4.00
N PHE A 98 -5.14 -14.78 2.90
CA PHE A 98 -5.54 -16.07 2.35
C PHE A 98 -4.32 -16.89 1.95
N ILE A 99 -3.39 -16.32 1.21
CA ILE A 99 -2.15 -16.98 0.78
C ILE A 99 -1.30 -17.37 2.00
N LYS A 100 -1.19 -16.49 2.99
CA LYS A 100 -0.47 -16.75 4.23
C LYS A 100 -1.06 -17.96 4.97
N THR A 101 -2.37 -18.02 5.07
CA THR A 101 -3.07 -19.14 5.71
C THR A 101 -2.81 -20.44 4.97
N LEU A 102 -2.82 -20.43 3.64
CA LEU A 102 -2.51 -21.60 2.81
C LEU A 102 -1.08 -22.10 3.08
N ILE A 103 -0.11 -21.19 3.10
CA ILE A 103 1.30 -21.52 3.34
C ILE A 103 1.46 -22.14 4.73
N GLU A 104 0.82 -21.59 5.76
CA GLU A 104 0.85 -22.12 7.11
C GLU A 104 0.26 -23.52 7.20
N LEU A 105 -0.87 -23.75 6.54
CA LEU A 105 -1.52 -25.07 6.53
C LEU A 105 -0.63 -26.10 5.85
N VAL A 106 -0.05 -25.78 4.72
CA VAL A 106 0.89 -26.67 4.01
C VAL A 106 2.11 -26.98 4.86
N GLY A 107 2.66 -25.98 5.52
CA GLY A 107 3.84 -26.15 6.38
C GLY A 107 3.59 -26.92 7.65
N ARG A 108 2.42 -26.75 8.29
CA ARG A 108 2.09 -27.38 9.56
C ARG A 108 1.53 -28.78 9.42
N HIS A 109 0.68 -29.01 8.42
CA HIS A 109 -0.12 -30.21 8.33
C HIS A 109 0.23 -31.13 7.17
N GLY A 110 1.21 -30.74 6.35
CA GLY A 110 1.59 -31.51 5.17
C GLY A 110 0.41 -31.75 4.24
N CYS A 111 -0.43 -30.74 4.05
CA CYS A 111 -1.63 -30.84 3.23
C CYS A 111 -1.31 -31.29 1.81
N THR A 112 -2.16 -32.15 1.25
CA THR A 112 -2.08 -32.52 -0.16
C THR A 112 -2.63 -31.40 -1.05
N ILE A 113 -2.33 -31.46 -2.35
CA ILE A 113 -2.85 -30.51 -3.33
C ILE A 113 -4.39 -30.53 -3.34
N ASP A 114 -4.99 -31.71 -3.15
CA ASP A 114 -6.45 -31.86 -3.12
C ASP A 114 -7.07 -31.16 -1.91
N GLU A 115 -6.45 -31.29 -0.75
CA GLU A 115 -6.89 -30.60 0.47
C GLU A 115 -6.81 -29.08 0.32
N ILE A 116 -5.77 -28.57 -0.35
CA ILE A 116 -5.61 -27.15 -0.65
C ILE A 116 -6.73 -26.67 -1.59
N LYS A 117 -7.09 -27.45 -2.59
CA LYS A 117 -8.18 -27.14 -3.52
C LYS A 117 -9.53 -27.10 -2.81
N GLU A 118 -9.81 -28.03 -1.91
CA GLU A 118 -11.03 -28.01 -1.11
C GLU A 118 -11.12 -26.75 -0.24
N LEU A 119 -10.01 -26.39 0.39
CA LEU A 119 -9.93 -25.18 1.19
C LEU A 119 -10.20 -23.95 0.34
N PHE A 120 -9.64 -23.88 -0.87
CA PHE A 120 -9.85 -22.80 -1.82
C PHE A 120 -11.32 -22.68 -2.23
N HIS A 121 -11.98 -23.80 -2.53
CA HIS A 121 -13.42 -23.82 -2.82
C HIS A 121 -14.26 -23.32 -1.65
N SER A 122 -13.92 -23.71 -0.43
CA SER A 122 -14.60 -23.27 0.77
C SER A 122 -14.54 -21.74 0.94
N TYR A 123 -13.41 -21.13 0.58
CA TYR A 123 -13.26 -19.67 0.61
C TYR A 123 -14.00 -18.99 -0.54
N SER A 124 -14.05 -19.62 -1.71
CA SER A 124 -14.71 -19.07 -2.91
C SER A 124 -16.23 -19.03 -2.78
N ASP A 125 -16.81 -19.97 -2.05
CA ASP A 125 -18.27 -20.10 -1.86
C ASP A 125 -18.82 -19.15 -0.79
N LYS A 126 -17.97 -18.38 -0.18
CA LYS A 126 -18.33 -17.36 0.79
C LYS A 126 -18.28 -15.97 0.17
#